data_b03a71f85a44539493cc0096f1f099c3
#
_entry.id   b03a71f85a44539493cc0096f1f099c3
#
_cell.length_a   1.000
_cell.length_b   1.000
_cell.length_c   1.000
_cell.angle_alpha   90.00
_cell.angle_beta   90.00
_cell.angle_gamma   90.00
#
_symmetry.space_group_name_H-M   'P 1'
#
loop_
_entity.id
_entity.type
_entity.pdbx_description
1 polymer ?
#
loop_
_entity_poly.entity_id
_entity_poly.type
_entity_poly.pdbx_seq_one_letter_code
_entity_poly.pdbx_strand_id
1 'polypeptide(L)'
;MFIEGLKEKKEKYNFTCKMISEASGVPMSTVLKVFSGVNENPRNSTLQKLSKGMTLLERQMRYASYYGALTEMSKSKEGKKMSEDISIEEFEKRLNLDEVHDGAAAYQVSAKNKTVDDFMALPEGTMIELIDGQFYDMAAPSTRHQKIAGRLFFLLMRFVDANGGKCLPMIAPTAVRLDRDNKTMVLPDVLVCCNSDQIKKNWIDGAPDLIVEVLSPSNWYNDVKRKLDKYKNAGVREYWIINPEQRVVWVYIFEEGDIYKEYTFEDKIPVRIWNDKCVIDFKEISEYI
;
A
#
# COMPACT_ATOMS: atom_id res chain seq x y z
N MET A 1 27.75 -15.14 14.03
CA MET A 1 26.33 -14.69 14.25
C MET A 1 25.71 -14.03 13.03
N PHE A 2 26.23 -12.93 12.46
CA PHE A 2 25.58 -12.22 11.33
C PHE A 2 25.61 -13.00 9.99
N ILE A 3 26.74 -13.66 9.66
CA ILE A 3 26.88 -14.46 8.43
C ILE A 3 26.04 -15.73 8.48
N GLU A 4 25.96 -16.37 9.65
CA GLU A 4 25.09 -17.54 9.85
C GLU A 4 23.65 -17.22 9.53
N GLY A 5 23.11 -16.12 10.04
CA GLY A 5 21.74 -15.71 9.75
C GLY A 5 21.50 -15.44 8.25
N LEU A 6 22.51 -14.95 7.50
CA LEU A 6 22.41 -14.81 6.05
C LEU A 6 22.45 -16.17 5.33
N LYS A 7 23.22 -17.14 5.83
CA LYS A 7 23.27 -18.50 5.26
C LYS A 7 21.94 -19.22 5.50
N GLU A 8 21.42 -19.19 6.72
CA GLU A 8 20.10 -19.75 7.04
C GLU A 8 19.00 -19.16 6.17
N LYS A 9 19.01 -17.83 6.00
CA LYS A 9 18.05 -17.12 5.15
C LYS A 9 18.19 -17.55 3.68
N LYS A 10 19.41 -17.71 3.18
CA LYS A 10 19.67 -18.21 1.81
C LYS A 10 19.08 -19.60 1.60
N GLU A 11 19.28 -20.50 2.55
CA GLU A 11 18.76 -21.87 2.51
C GLU A 11 17.24 -21.91 2.64
N LYS A 12 16.69 -21.20 3.64
CA LYS A 12 15.26 -21.13 3.90
C LYS A 12 14.44 -20.74 2.66
N TYR A 13 14.96 -19.75 1.89
CA TYR A 13 14.25 -19.21 0.73
C TYR A 13 14.84 -19.69 -0.61
N ASN A 14 15.77 -20.62 -0.58
CA ASN A 14 16.45 -21.17 -1.77
C ASN A 14 17.05 -20.10 -2.71
N PHE A 15 17.62 -19.04 -2.12
CA PHE A 15 18.23 -17.96 -2.90
C PHE A 15 19.51 -18.43 -3.60
N THR A 16 19.63 -18.19 -4.90
CA THR A 16 20.88 -18.40 -5.60
C THR A 16 21.86 -17.24 -5.36
N CYS A 17 23.15 -17.49 -5.45
CA CYS A 17 24.14 -16.42 -5.35
C CYS A 17 23.97 -15.34 -6.43
N LYS A 18 23.44 -15.70 -7.60
CA LYS A 18 23.10 -14.77 -8.67
C LYS A 18 21.98 -13.81 -8.23
N MET A 19 20.88 -14.33 -7.70
CA MET A 19 19.78 -13.51 -7.16
C MET A 19 20.29 -12.54 -6.09
N ILE A 20 21.11 -13.05 -5.16
CA ILE A 20 21.67 -12.23 -4.07
C ILE A 20 22.58 -11.14 -4.62
N SER A 21 23.42 -11.44 -5.62
CA SER A 21 24.28 -10.46 -6.27
C SER A 21 23.49 -9.34 -6.94
N GLU A 22 22.48 -9.69 -7.72
CA GLU A 22 21.61 -8.75 -8.42
C GLU A 22 20.83 -7.84 -7.45
N ALA A 23 20.23 -8.44 -6.42
CA ALA A 23 19.42 -7.69 -5.45
C ALA A 23 20.25 -6.83 -4.48
N SER A 24 21.48 -7.24 -4.14
CA SER A 24 22.34 -6.52 -3.19
C SER A 24 23.31 -5.53 -3.83
N GLY A 25 23.52 -5.62 -5.16
CA GLY A 25 24.57 -4.89 -5.86
C GLY A 25 25.98 -5.31 -5.44
N VAL A 26 26.15 -6.45 -4.75
CA VAL A 26 27.47 -7.00 -4.39
C VAL A 26 27.96 -7.88 -5.51
N PRO A 27 29.22 -7.72 -5.99
CA PRO A 27 29.76 -8.54 -7.09
C PRO A 27 29.62 -10.03 -6.82
N MET A 28 29.23 -10.80 -7.82
CA MET A 28 29.01 -12.25 -7.76
C MET A 28 30.17 -13.01 -7.12
N SER A 29 31.41 -12.64 -7.47
CA SER A 29 32.61 -13.24 -6.91
C SER A 29 32.75 -13.03 -5.39
N THR A 30 32.29 -11.89 -4.91
CA THR A 30 32.26 -11.58 -3.47
C THR A 30 31.15 -12.36 -2.77
N VAL A 31 29.95 -12.44 -3.38
CA VAL A 31 28.84 -13.24 -2.86
C VAL A 31 29.26 -14.70 -2.73
N LEU A 32 29.83 -15.28 -3.75
CA LEU A 32 30.33 -16.66 -3.73
C LEU A 32 31.36 -16.89 -2.60
N LYS A 33 32.35 -16.00 -2.42
CA LYS A 33 33.33 -16.11 -1.34
C LYS A 33 32.73 -16.03 0.07
N VAL A 34 31.70 -15.23 0.26
CA VAL A 34 31.01 -15.11 1.57
C VAL A 34 30.22 -16.36 1.87
N PHE A 35 29.42 -16.86 0.94
CA PHE A 35 28.56 -18.02 1.18
C PHE A 35 29.28 -19.37 1.10
N SER A 36 30.44 -19.46 0.43
CA SER A 36 31.29 -20.65 0.44
C SER A 36 32.23 -20.76 1.65
N GLY A 37 32.28 -19.72 2.50
CA GLY A 37 33.18 -19.68 3.64
C GLY A 37 34.62 -19.28 3.33
N VAL A 38 34.97 -19.01 2.07
CA VAL A 38 36.33 -18.54 1.68
C VAL A 38 36.63 -17.15 2.26
N ASN A 39 35.59 -16.32 2.46
CA ASN A 39 35.73 -15.05 3.15
C ASN A 39 34.95 -15.12 4.47
N GLU A 40 35.65 -15.43 5.55
CA GLU A 40 35.08 -15.58 6.88
C GLU A 40 34.79 -14.23 7.57
N ASN A 41 35.47 -13.17 7.15
CA ASN A 41 35.34 -11.82 7.73
C ASN A 41 35.10 -10.74 6.65
N PRO A 42 33.94 -10.75 5.96
CA PRO A 42 33.63 -9.72 4.99
C PRO A 42 33.40 -8.36 5.70
N ARG A 43 33.68 -7.27 4.97
CA ARG A 43 33.48 -5.91 5.50
C ARG A 43 32.01 -5.70 5.92
N ASN A 44 31.81 -4.92 6.98
CA ASN A 44 30.47 -4.64 7.51
C ASN A 44 29.54 -4.02 6.46
N SER A 45 30.06 -3.15 5.58
CA SER A 45 29.32 -2.58 4.47
C SER A 45 28.84 -3.63 3.44
N THR A 46 29.65 -4.68 3.22
CA THR A 46 29.27 -5.80 2.34
C THR A 46 28.14 -6.62 2.98
N LEU A 47 28.26 -6.93 4.28
CA LEU A 47 27.22 -7.65 5.02
C LEU A 47 25.89 -6.89 5.04
N GLN A 48 25.92 -5.58 5.24
CA GLN A 48 24.72 -4.75 5.20
C GLN A 48 24.05 -4.76 3.82
N LYS A 49 24.83 -4.67 2.73
CA LYS A 49 24.30 -4.77 1.35
C LYS A 49 23.69 -6.14 1.09
N LEU A 50 24.35 -7.23 1.49
CA LEU A 50 23.82 -8.58 1.35
C LEU A 50 22.51 -8.75 2.12
N SER A 51 22.46 -8.28 3.37
CA SER A 51 21.26 -8.32 4.20
C SER A 51 20.09 -7.57 3.55
N LYS A 52 20.32 -6.35 3.06
CA LYS A 52 19.29 -5.57 2.34
C LYS A 52 18.80 -6.27 1.08
N GLY A 53 19.72 -6.77 0.25
CA GLY A 53 19.37 -7.48 -0.98
C GLY A 53 18.57 -8.76 -0.71
N MET A 54 18.97 -9.54 0.29
CA MET A 54 18.26 -10.77 0.67
C MET A 54 16.89 -10.49 1.28
N THR A 55 16.72 -9.38 1.97
CA THR A 55 15.41 -8.96 2.46
C THR A 55 14.49 -8.54 1.31
N LEU A 56 15.04 -7.89 0.28
CA LEU A 56 14.30 -7.57 -0.94
C LEU A 56 13.85 -8.85 -1.67
N LEU A 57 14.74 -9.83 -1.83
CA LEU A 57 14.42 -11.12 -2.43
C LEU A 57 13.36 -11.91 -1.65
N GLU A 58 13.46 -11.91 -0.32
CA GLU A 58 12.46 -12.55 0.54
C GLU A 58 11.08 -11.94 0.31
N ARG A 59 11.00 -10.61 0.24
CA ARG A 59 9.76 -9.92 -0.11
C ARG A 59 9.25 -10.35 -1.48
N GLN A 60 10.09 -10.37 -2.51
CA GLN A 60 9.71 -10.78 -3.86
C GLN A 60 9.21 -12.22 -3.90
N MET A 61 9.82 -13.14 -3.16
CA MET A 61 9.37 -14.55 -3.12
C MET A 61 8.08 -14.73 -2.33
N ARG A 62 7.91 -14.05 -1.21
CA ARG A 62 6.62 -14.02 -0.50
C ARG A 62 5.52 -13.46 -1.39
N TYR A 63 5.82 -12.41 -2.13
CA TYR A 63 4.94 -11.86 -3.16
C TYR A 63 4.59 -12.92 -4.21
N ALA A 64 5.59 -13.57 -4.82
CA ALA A 64 5.38 -14.58 -5.87
C ALA A 64 4.59 -15.81 -5.36
N SER A 65 4.87 -16.28 -4.14
CA SER A 65 4.10 -17.38 -3.51
C SER A 65 2.66 -16.99 -3.25
N TYR A 66 2.44 -15.78 -2.76
CA TYR A 66 1.13 -15.21 -2.54
C TYR A 66 0.35 -15.05 -3.86
N TYR A 67 1.00 -14.50 -4.91
CA TYR A 67 0.43 -14.35 -6.24
C TYR A 67 0.16 -15.70 -6.92
N GLY A 68 1.03 -16.69 -6.74
CA GLY A 68 0.82 -18.05 -7.23
C GLY A 68 -0.43 -18.69 -6.63
N ALA A 69 -0.62 -18.58 -5.33
CA ALA A 69 -1.81 -19.09 -4.64
C ALA A 69 -3.09 -18.39 -5.12
N LEU A 70 -3.08 -17.08 -5.31
CA LEU A 70 -4.23 -16.31 -5.83
C LEU A 70 -4.53 -16.64 -7.30
N THR A 71 -3.50 -16.82 -8.13
CA THR A 71 -3.67 -17.18 -9.54
C THR A 71 -4.25 -18.60 -9.68
N GLU A 72 -3.89 -19.53 -8.81
CA GLU A 72 -4.50 -20.86 -8.77
C GLU A 72 -5.95 -20.82 -8.27
N MET A 73 -6.25 -19.96 -7.30
CA MET A 73 -7.63 -19.75 -6.83
C MET A 73 -8.51 -19.08 -7.89
N SER A 74 -7.96 -18.14 -8.68
CA SER A 74 -8.71 -17.53 -9.80
C SER A 74 -8.97 -18.51 -10.93
N LYS A 75 -8.04 -19.44 -11.23
CA LYS A 75 -8.22 -20.48 -12.24
C LYS A 75 -9.26 -21.54 -11.86
N SER A 76 -9.46 -21.79 -10.55
CA SER A 76 -10.51 -22.70 -10.08
C SER A 76 -11.92 -22.11 -10.14
N LYS A 77 -12.05 -20.81 -10.44
CA LYS A 77 -13.33 -20.07 -10.50
C LYS A 77 -13.76 -19.66 -11.91
N GLU A 78 -13.20 -20.25 -12.97
CA GLU A 78 -13.74 -20.11 -14.33
C GLU A 78 -15.14 -20.71 -14.41
N GLY A 79 -16.15 -19.96 -13.99
CA GLY A 79 -17.56 -20.36 -14.06
C GLY A 79 -18.54 -19.57 -13.21
N LYS A 80 -18.11 -18.73 -12.30
CA LYS A 80 -19.03 -17.91 -11.49
C LYS A 80 -18.66 -16.43 -11.52
N LYS A 81 -19.33 -15.70 -12.40
CA LYS A 81 -19.48 -14.25 -12.35
C LYS A 81 -20.40 -13.91 -11.19
N MET A 82 -19.84 -13.63 -10.03
CA MET A 82 -20.49 -12.87 -8.96
C MET A 82 -19.40 -12.34 -8.03
N SER A 83 -19.41 -11.03 -7.78
CA SER A 83 -18.68 -10.43 -6.67
C SER A 83 -19.20 -11.05 -5.37
N GLU A 84 -18.49 -12.02 -4.79
CA GLU A 84 -18.80 -12.53 -3.47
C GLU A 84 -18.37 -11.48 -2.45
N ASP A 85 -19.30 -11.09 -1.58
CA ASP A 85 -18.99 -10.27 -0.43
C ASP A 85 -18.12 -11.10 0.54
N ILE A 86 -16.92 -10.62 0.86
CA ILE A 86 -15.94 -11.32 1.71
C ILE A 86 -15.74 -10.47 2.98
N SER A 87 -15.73 -11.11 4.15
CA SER A 87 -15.49 -10.41 5.42
C SER A 87 -14.04 -9.91 5.53
N ILE A 88 -13.83 -8.86 6.32
CA ILE A 88 -12.48 -8.32 6.58
C ILE A 88 -11.58 -9.39 7.19
N GLU A 89 -12.08 -10.20 8.13
CA GLU A 89 -11.35 -11.30 8.75
C GLU A 89 -10.90 -12.34 7.72
N GLU A 90 -11.75 -12.69 6.76
CA GLU A 90 -11.40 -13.62 5.67
C GLU A 90 -10.43 -12.99 4.68
N PHE A 91 -10.51 -11.67 4.45
CA PHE A 91 -9.55 -10.94 3.65
C PHE A 91 -8.17 -10.92 4.30
N GLU A 92 -8.08 -10.61 5.60
CA GLU A 92 -6.83 -10.63 6.36
C GLU A 92 -6.21 -12.02 6.37
N LYS A 93 -7.03 -13.07 6.55
CA LYS A 93 -6.59 -14.46 6.49
C LYS A 93 -6.10 -14.87 5.09
N ARG A 94 -6.77 -14.41 4.02
CA ARG A 94 -6.30 -14.60 2.64
C ARG A 94 -4.98 -13.89 2.35
N LEU A 95 -4.77 -12.75 2.99
CA LEU A 95 -3.52 -11.99 2.90
C LEU A 95 -2.40 -12.57 3.78
N ASN A 96 -2.65 -13.65 4.59
CA ASN A 96 -1.71 -14.19 5.58
C ASN A 96 -1.13 -13.10 6.50
N LEU A 97 -1.95 -12.11 6.85
CA LEU A 97 -1.49 -10.94 7.62
C LEU A 97 -1.05 -11.32 9.04
N ASP A 98 -1.56 -12.43 9.58
CA ASP A 98 -1.20 -12.93 10.90
C ASP A 98 0.23 -13.51 10.95
N GLU A 99 0.79 -13.93 9.81
CA GLU A 99 2.16 -14.45 9.71
C GLU A 99 3.20 -13.38 9.37
N VAL A 100 2.77 -12.15 9.07
CA VAL A 100 3.66 -11.03 8.74
C VAL A 100 4.11 -10.34 10.03
N HIS A 101 4.80 -11.08 10.91
CA HIS A 101 5.55 -10.48 11.98
C HIS A 101 6.78 -9.74 11.43
N ASP A 102 6.82 -8.43 11.66
CA ASP A 102 8.01 -7.54 11.69
C ASP A 102 9.09 -7.71 10.61
N GLY A 103 8.70 -8.00 9.38
CA GLY A 103 9.61 -7.95 8.24
C GLY A 103 9.61 -6.61 7.49
N ALA A 104 8.91 -5.60 7.95
CA ALA A 104 8.99 -4.23 7.44
C ALA A 104 10.35 -3.62 7.78
N ALA A 105 11.39 -4.14 7.13
CA ALA A 105 12.72 -3.56 7.22
C ALA A 105 12.68 -2.14 6.68
N ALA A 106 13.14 -1.24 7.53
CA ALA A 106 13.59 0.10 7.24
C ALA A 106 12.53 1.16 6.95
N TYR A 107 11.39 1.12 7.60
CA TYR A 107 10.92 2.38 8.14
C TYR A 107 11.75 2.64 9.39
N GLN A 108 12.58 3.67 9.39
CA GLN A 108 13.16 4.14 10.64
C GLN A 108 11.98 4.61 11.48
N VAL A 109 11.55 3.76 12.40
CA VAL A 109 10.58 4.13 13.43
C VAL A 109 11.27 5.19 14.27
N SER A 110 11.01 6.45 13.96
CA SER A 110 11.42 7.55 14.83
C SER A 110 10.71 7.38 16.18
N ALA A 111 11.24 7.98 17.23
CA ALA A 111 10.73 7.86 18.60
C ALA A 111 9.19 7.84 18.65
N LYS A 112 8.62 6.91 19.41
CA LYS A 112 7.18 6.84 19.74
C LYS A 112 6.73 8.16 20.38
N ASN A 113 5.46 8.52 20.21
CA ASN A 113 4.80 9.72 20.73
C ASN A 113 5.03 11.01 19.93
N LYS A 114 5.18 10.89 18.61
CA LYS A 114 5.14 12.04 17.72
C LYS A 114 3.71 12.60 17.62
N THR A 115 3.62 13.89 17.34
CA THR A 115 2.36 14.62 17.27
C THR A 115 2.15 15.24 15.89
N VAL A 116 0.93 15.72 15.65
CA VAL A 116 0.62 16.51 14.46
C VAL A 116 1.49 17.78 14.39
N ASP A 117 1.84 18.39 15.53
CA ASP A 117 2.75 19.52 15.54
C ASP A 117 4.17 19.14 15.09
N ASP A 118 4.66 17.95 15.51
CA ASP A 118 5.92 17.41 14.99
C ASP A 118 5.85 17.17 13.47
N PHE A 119 4.72 16.66 12.98
CA PHE A 119 4.49 16.48 11.53
C PHE A 119 4.52 17.81 10.79
N MET A 120 3.83 18.81 11.30
CA MET A 120 3.76 20.15 10.68
C MET A 120 5.09 20.93 10.75
N ALA A 121 5.98 20.53 11.67
CA ALA A 121 7.33 21.12 11.78
C ALA A 121 8.34 20.49 10.80
N LEU A 122 7.98 19.44 10.07
CA LEU A 122 8.85 18.82 9.07
C LEU A 122 9.10 19.79 7.90
N PRO A 123 10.25 19.68 7.23
CA PRO A 123 10.52 20.45 6.02
C PRO A 123 9.44 20.25 4.97
N GLU A 124 9.09 21.31 4.24
CA GLU A 124 8.13 21.22 3.13
C GLU A 124 8.59 20.20 2.10
N GLY A 125 7.64 19.38 1.60
CA GLY A 125 7.93 18.30 0.66
C GLY A 125 8.41 16.98 1.32
N THR A 126 8.45 16.89 2.65
CA THR A 126 8.74 15.64 3.34
C THR A 126 7.61 14.63 3.09
N MET A 127 7.94 13.48 2.49
CA MET A 127 7.01 12.40 2.20
C MET A 127 6.97 11.42 3.38
N ILE A 128 6.12 11.70 4.37
CA ILE A 128 6.01 10.92 5.60
C ILE A 128 4.56 10.92 6.09
N GLU A 129 4.12 9.86 6.71
CA GLU A 129 2.85 9.79 7.42
C GLU A 129 3.10 9.69 8.92
N LEU A 130 2.15 10.18 9.70
CA LEU A 130 2.08 10.00 11.15
C LEU A 130 0.87 9.12 11.45
N ILE A 131 1.09 7.95 12.03
CA ILE A 131 0.02 7.02 12.42
C ILE A 131 0.26 6.60 13.87
N ASP A 132 -0.70 6.85 14.75
CA ASP A 132 -0.64 6.55 16.18
C ASP A 132 0.63 7.07 16.87
N GLY A 133 1.09 8.24 16.48
CA GLY A 133 2.27 8.88 17.02
C GLY A 133 3.60 8.29 16.54
N GLN A 134 3.60 7.57 15.43
CA GLN A 134 4.80 7.06 14.75
C GLN A 134 4.91 7.63 13.34
N PHE A 135 6.11 8.03 12.94
CA PHE A 135 6.39 8.44 11.59
C PHE A 135 6.71 7.25 10.69
N TYR A 136 6.17 7.29 9.47
CA TYR A 136 6.38 6.29 8.41
C TYR A 136 6.83 6.99 7.14
N ASP A 137 8.07 6.73 6.70
CA ASP A 137 8.58 7.27 5.46
C ASP A 137 7.82 6.70 4.26
N MET A 138 7.44 7.54 3.33
CA MET A 138 6.84 7.13 2.06
C MET A 138 7.91 7.03 0.98
N ALA A 139 7.90 5.95 0.23
CA ALA A 139 8.74 5.84 -0.96
C ALA A 139 8.16 6.67 -2.11
N ALA A 140 9.03 7.19 -2.97
CA ALA A 140 8.57 7.80 -4.21
C ALA A 140 7.72 6.81 -5.02
N PRO A 141 6.50 7.19 -5.45
CA PRO A 141 5.62 6.31 -6.18
C PRO A 141 6.16 6.02 -7.58
N SER A 142 5.82 4.84 -8.12
CA SER A 142 6.15 4.49 -9.49
C SER A 142 5.34 5.31 -10.50
N THR A 143 5.83 5.40 -11.74
CA THR A 143 5.06 6.06 -12.82
C THR A 143 3.71 5.40 -13.06
N ARG A 144 3.62 4.08 -12.91
CA ARG A 144 2.38 3.31 -13.02
C ARG A 144 1.38 3.70 -11.93
N HIS A 145 1.84 3.77 -10.68
CA HIS A 145 1.06 4.24 -9.55
C HIS A 145 0.50 5.65 -9.82
N GLN A 146 1.33 6.59 -10.24
CA GLN A 146 0.92 7.97 -10.53
C GLN A 146 -0.08 8.08 -11.68
N LYS A 147 0.05 7.23 -12.72
CA LYS A 147 -0.91 7.18 -13.81
C LYS A 147 -2.30 6.73 -13.34
N ILE A 148 -2.36 5.71 -12.48
CA ILE A 148 -3.62 5.20 -11.91
C ILE A 148 -4.26 6.29 -11.04
N ALA A 149 -3.53 6.82 -10.06
CA ALA A 149 -4.03 7.85 -9.16
C ALA A 149 -4.50 9.10 -9.92
N GLY A 150 -3.69 9.59 -10.86
CA GLY A 150 -4.02 10.77 -11.66
C GLY A 150 -5.23 10.57 -12.57
N ARG A 151 -5.35 9.38 -13.20
CA ARG A 151 -6.51 9.09 -14.05
C ARG A 151 -7.79 8.96 -13.22
N LEU A 152 -7.72 8.28 -12.09
CA LEU A 152 -8.86 8.16 -11.19
C LEU A 152 -9.31 9.52 -10.66
N PHE A 153 -8.38 10.34 -10.17
CA PHE A 153 -8.66 11.71 -9.75
C PHE A 153 -9.37 12.51 -10.86
N PHE A 154 -8.88 12.45 -12.10
CA PHE A 154 -9.50 13.12 -13.24
C PHE A 154 -10.94 12.65 -13.47
N LEU A 155 -11.20 11.34 -13.40
CA LEU A 155 -12.55 10.77 -13.61
C LEU A 155 -13.53 11.22 -12.51
N LEU A 156 -13.08 11.26 -11.25
CA LEU A 156 -13.87 11.75 -10.12
C LEU A 156 -14.16 13.25 -10.25
N MET A 157 -13.15 14.08 -10.61
CA MET A 157 -13.34 15.50 -10.86
C MET A 157 -14.34 15.74 -12.00
N ARG A 158 -14.17 15.05 -13.14
CA ARG A 158 -15.07 15.13 -14.28
C ARG A 158 -16.52 14.86 -13.89
N PHE A 159 -16.74 13.87 -13.02
CA PHE A 159 -18.08 13.56 -12.52
C PHE A 159 -18.65 14.70 -11.67
N VAL A 160 -17.90 15.22 -10.72
CA VAL A 160 -18.32 16.33 -9.83
C VAL A 160 -18.64 17.57 -10.65
N ASP A 161 -17.79 17.95 -11.59
CA ASP A 161 -17.98 19.12 -12.46
C ASP A 161 -19.25 18.99 -13.31
N ALA A 162 -19.49 17.81 -13.90
CA ALA A 162 -20.65 17.55 -14.73
C ALA A 162 -21.99 17.56 -13.96
N ASN A 163 -21.96 17.27 -12.65
CA ASN A 163 -23.17 17.15 -11.84
C ASN A 163 -23.36 18.33 -10.85
N GLY A 164 -22.51 19.35 -10.88
CA GLY A 164 -22.58 20.51 -9.98
C GLY A 164 -22.46 20.12 -8.51
N GLY A 165 -21.67 19.08 -8.20
CA GLY A 165 -21.52 18.53 -6.85
C GLY A 165 -20.69 19.44 -5.95
N LYS A 166 -20.92 19.30 -4.62
CA LYS A 166 -20.15 20.05 -3.58
C LYS A 166 -18.93 19.28 -3.10
N CYS A 167 -18.78 18.02 -3.48
CA CYS A 167 -17.64 17.20 -3.08
C CYS A 167 -16.39 17.66 -3.81
N LEU A 168 -15.26 17.58 -3.14
CA LEU A 168 -13.95 17.96 -3.69
C LEU A 168 -13.05 16.73 -3.75
N PRO A 169 -12.82 16.15 -4.94
CA PRO A 169 -11.74 15.19 -5.14
C PRO A 169 -10.38 15.86 -4.99
N MET A 170 -9.43 15.18 -4.36
CA MET A 170 -8.04 15.63 -4.21
C MET A 170 -7.10 14.47 -4.44
N ILE A 171 -5.84 14.79 -4.76
CA ILE A 171 -4.77 13.83 -5.03
C ILE A 171 -3.57 14.12 -4.13
N ALA A 172 -2.79 13.10 -3.82
CA ALA A 172 -1.57 13.24 -3.02
C ALA A 172 -0.59 14.30 -3.62
N PRO A 173 0.14 15.02 -2.76
CA PRO A 173 0.15 14.91 -1.31
C PRO A 173 -0.91 15.82 -0.64
N THR A 174 -2.02 15.26 -0.24
CA THR A 174 -3.05 15.97 0.54
C THR A 174 -3.07 15.40 1.95
N ALA A 175 -2.70 16.21 2.94
CA ALA A 175 -2.66 15.77 4.32
C ALA A 175 -4.07 15.66 4.93
N VAL A 176 -4.32 14.59 5.66
CA VAL A 176 -5.58 14.32 6.37
C VAL A 176 -5.29 14.07 7.84
N ARG A 177 -5.78 14.94 8.73
CA ARG A 177 -5.82 14.70 10.17
C ARG A 177 -7.01 13.78 10.48
N LEU A 178 -6.79 12.49 10.33
CA LEU A 178 -7.85 11.50 10.18
C LEU A 178 -8.76 11.40 11.40
N ASP A 179 -8.19 11.16 12.57
CA ASP A 179 -8.94 10.91 13.82
C ASP A 179 -9.31 12.20 14.58
N ARG A 180 -8.95 13.38 14.04
CA ARG A 180 -9.00 14.68 14.74
C ARG A 180 -8.25 14.70 16.07
N ASP A 181 -7.42 13.70 16.27
CA ASP A 181 -6.50 13.63 17.40
C ASP A 181 -5.18 14.35 17.08
N ASN A 182 -4.21 14.26 17.96
CA ASN A 182 -2.89 14.85 17.76
C ASN A 182 -1.84 13.81 17.33
N LYS A 183 -2.22 12.67 16.74
CA LYS A 183 -1.32 11.54 16.51
C LYS A 183 -1.44 10.89 15.14
N THR A 184 -2.38 11.35 14.29
CA THR A 184 -2.61 10.71 12.99
C THR A 184 -2.75 11.74 11.88
N MET A 185 -1.78 11.74 10.96
CA MET A 185 -1.78 12.50 9.69
C MET A 185 -1.40 11.56 8.57
N VAL A 186 -2.31 11.30 7.64
CA VAL A 186 -2.10 10.42 6.49
C VAL A 186 -2.10 11.20 5.18
N LEU A 187 -1.51 10.64 4.13
CA LEU A 187 -1.40 11.22 2.80
C LEU A 187 -2.00 10.26 1.76
N PRO A 188 -3.34 10.09 1.70
CA PRO A 188 -3.98 9.18 0.75
C PRO A 188 -3.66 9.55 -0.70
N ASP A 189 -3.54 8.55 -1.57
CA ASP A 189 -3.25 8.77 -2.99
C ASP A 189 -4.34 9.57 -3.70
N VAL A 190 -5.62 9.21 -3.47
CA VAL A 190 -6.77 9.98 -3.94
C VAL A 190 -7.83 9.99 -2.83
N LEU A 191 -8.50 11.10 -2.65
CA LEU A 191 -9.61 11.22 -1.72
C LEU A 191 -10.76 12.07 -2.29
N VAL A 192 -11.95 11.92 -1.71
CA VAL A 192 -13.07 12.83 -1.94
C VAL A 192 -13.61 13.30 -0.60
N CYS A 193 -13.69 14.61 -0.41
CA CYS A 193 -14.28 15.26 0.76
C CYS A 193 -15.55 16.01 0.34
N CYS A 194 -16.70 15.62 0.89
CA CYS A 194 -17.99 16.26 0.59
C CYS A 194 -18.40 17.29 1.64
N ASN A 195 -17.71 17.36 2.78
CA ASN A 195 -17.96 18.34 3.82
C ASN A 195 -16.91 19.47 3.75
N SER A 196 -17.32 20.63 3.25
CA SER A 196 -16.46 21.81 3.14
C SER A 196 -15.87 22.29 4.47
N ASP A 197 -16.53 22.02 5.60
CA ASP A 197 -16.06 22.44 6.92
C ASP A 197 -14.81 21.68 7.38
N GLN A 198 -14.57 20.52 6.79
CA GLN A 198 -13.35 19.72 7.01
C GLN A 198 -12.15 20.25 6.24
N ILE A 199 -12.36 21.02 5.17
CA ILE A 199 -11.28 21.51 4.31
C ILE A 199 -10.61 22.71 4.96
N LYS A 200 -9.41 22.52 5.49
CA LYS A 200 -8.58 23.58 6.06
C LYS A 200 -7.57 24.05 5.05
N LYS A 201 -6.83 25.10 5.38
CA LYS A 201 -5.82 25.69 4.47
C LYS A 201 -4.78 24.68 4.00
N ASN A 202 -4.33 23.79 4.88
CA ASN A 202 -3.19 22.91 4.62
C ASN A 202 -3.51 21.42 4.79
N TRP A 203 -4.69 21.03 5.27
CA TRP A 203 -5.09 19.65 5.51
C TRP A 203 -6.61 19.48 5.54
N ILE A 204 -7.07 18.25 5.46
CA ILE A 204 -8.45 17.84 5.74
C ILE A 204 -8.55 17.47 7.23
N ASP A 205 -9.56 17.98 7.93
CA ASP A 205 -9.76 17.77 9.36
C ASP A 205 -10.88 16.77 9.64
N GLY A 206 -10.54 15.53 9.78
CA GLY A 206 -11.42 14.37 9.93
C GLY A 206 -11.48 13.50 8.68
N ALA A 207 -12.29 12.45 8.72
CA ALA A 207 -12.39 11.46 7.66
C ALA A 207 -13.00 12.03 6.37
N PRO A 208 -12.35 11.89 5.21
CA PRO A 208 -12.96 12.07 3.89
C PRO A 208 -14.07 11.04 3.63
N ASP A 209 -14.95 11.31 2.68
CA ASP A 209 -16.02 10.37 2.30
C ASP A 209 -15.49 9.15 1.56
N LEU A 210 -14.56 9.35 0.62
CA LEU A 210 -13.86 8.29 -0.12
C LEU A 210 -12.35 8.46 0.03
N ILE A 211 -11.67 7.35 0.26
CA ILE A 211 -10.22 7.25 0.18
C ILE A 211 -9.85 6.15 -0.81
N VAL A 212 -8.80 6.38 -1.58
CA VAL A 212 -8.21 5.40 -2.49
C VAL A 212 -6.71 5.32 -2.25
N GLU A 213 -6.21 4.11 -2.08
CA GLU A 213 -4.79 3.79 -2.00
C GLU A 213 -4.38 2.90 -3.17
N VAL A 214 -3.33 3.26 -3.87
CA VAL A 214 -2.75 2.47 -4.95
C VAL A 214 -1.53 1.75 -4.40
N LEU A 215 -1.59 0.44 -4.31
CA LEU A 215 -0.53 -0.34 -3.69
C LEU A 215 0.79 -0.22 -4.45
N SER A 216 1.86 -0.10 -3.68
CA SER A 216 3.23 -0.25 -4.16
C SER A 216 3.91 -1.41 -3.45
N PRO A 217 4.92 -2.06 -4.06
CA PRO A 217 5.62 -3.17 -3.41
C PRO A 217 6.25 -2.84 -2.05
N SER A 218 6.46 -1.56 -1.77
CA SER A 218 7.16 -1.10 -0.55
C SER A 218 6.26 -0.85 0.65
N ASN A 219 4.97 -0.57 0.47
CA ASN A 219 4.09 -0.10 1.55
C ASN A 219 2.73 -0.80 1.65
N TRP A 220 2.47 -1.84 0.84
CA TRP A 220 1.17 -2.52 0.80
C TRP A 220 0.66 -2.96 2.18
N TYR A 221 1.55 -3.40 3.06
CA TYR A 221 1.18 -3.85 4.40
C TYR A 221 0.61 -2.71 5.26
N ASN A 222 1.22 -1.52 5.19
CA ASN A 222 0.73 -0.36 5.92
C ASN A 222 -0.62 0.09 5.38
N ASP A 223 -0.76 0.12 4.05
CA ASP A 223 -1.98 0.58 3.39
C ASP A 223 -3.15 -0.38 3.68
N VAL A 224 -2.92 -1.68 3.68
CA VAL A 224 -3.98 -2.66 3.93
C VAL A 224 -4.24 -2.85 5.42
N LYS A 225 -3.26 -3.24 6.22
CA LYS A 225 -3.50 -3.63 7.61
C LYS A 225 -3.68 -2.46 8.56
N ARG A 226 -2.80 -1.45 8.47
CA ARG A 226 -2.85 -0.32 9.41
C ARG A 226 -3.92 0.69 9.07
N LYS A 227 -4.08 0.98 7.78
CA LYS A 227 -5.00 2.03 7.32
C LYS A 227 -6.46 1.56 7.26
N LEU A 228 -6.72 0.25 7.01
CA LEU A 228 -8.08 -0.27 6.91
C LEU A 228 -8.91 0.04 8.17
N ASP A 229 -8.43 -0.41 9.33
CA ASP A 229 -9.09 -0.15 10.61
C ASP A 229 -9.13 1.34 10.94
N LYS A 230 -8.06 2.07 10.61
CA LYS A 230 -8.00 3.52 10.83
C LYS A 230 -9.05 4.26 10.05
N TYR A 231 -9.16 3.99 8.74
CA TYR A 231 -10.15 4.64 7.88
C TYR A 231 -11.58 4.30 8.31
N LYS A 232 -11.84 3.02 8.62
CA LYS A 232 -13.13 2.59 9.13
C LYS A 232 -13.52 3.30 10.44
N ASN A 233 -12.62 3.27 11.44
CA ASN A 233 -12.89 3.83 12.77
C ASN A 233 -13.00 5.37 12.75
N ALA A 234 -12.30 6.02 11.83
CA ALA A 234 -12.39 7.47 11.64
C ALA A 234 -13.70 7.92 10.99
N GLY A 235 -14.43 7.00 10.33
CA GLY A 235 -15.70 7.29 9.68
C GLY A 235 -15.59 7.57 8.17
N VAL A 236 -14.54 7.08 7.51
CA VAL A 236 -14.50 7.00 6.04
C VAL A 236 -15.67 6.13 5.58
N ARG A 237 -16.40 6.56 4.56
CA ARG A 237 -17.60 5.83 4.09
C ARG A 237 -17.23 4.75 3.07
N GLU A 238 -16.28 5.06 2.20
CA GLU A 238 -15.86 4.18 1.11
C GLU A 238 -14.33 4.16 1.00
N TYR A 239 -13.73 2.97 0.89
CA TYR A 239 -12.29 2.81 0.78
C TYR A 239 -11.92 1.85 -0.33
N TRP A 240 -11.08 2.29 -1.26
CA TRP A 240 -10.61 1.48 -2.37
C TRP A 240 -9.12 1.17 -2.21
N ILE A 241 -8.78 -0.08 -2.38
CA ILE A 241 -7.40 -0.55 -2.46
C ILE A 241 -7.17 -1.05 -3.88
N ILE A 242 -6.30 -0.39 -4.62
CA ILE A 242 -5.97 -0.75 -6.00
C ILE A 242 -4.64 -1.49 -6.01
N ASN A 243 -4.65 -2.71 -6.51
CA ASN A 243 -3.42 -3.50 -6.72
C ASN A 243 -3.07 -3.52 -8.22
N PRO A 244 -2.09 -2.72 -8.67
CA PRO A 244 -1.72 -2.63 -10.07
C PRO A 244 -1.12 -3.92 -10.63
N GLU A 245 -0.41 -4.68 -9.79
CA GLU A 245 0.25 -5.91 -10.21
C GLU A 245 -0.76 -7.03 -10.49
N GLN A 246 -1.76 -7.16 -9.63
CA GLN A 246 -2.85 -8.14 -9.79
C GLN A 246 -3.95 -7.66 -10.72
N ARG A 247 -4.00 -6.36 -11.01
CA ARG A 247 -5.09 -5.73 -11.77
C ARG A 247 -6.45 -5.95 -11.09
N VAL A 248 -6.47 -5.78 -9.74
CA VAL A 248 -7.68 -5.89 -8.92
C VAL A 248 -7.89 -4.62 -8.10
N VAL A 249 -9.15 -4.39 -7.74
CA VAL A 249 -9.60 -3.31 -6.87
C VAL A 249 -10.48 -3.90 -5.79
N TRP A 250 -10.11 -3.71 -4.54
CA TRP A 250 -10.95 -4.04 -3.40
C TRP A 250 -11.68 -2.80 -2.91
N VAL A 251 -12.99 -2.88 -2.87
CA VAL A 251 -13.88 -1.76 -2.52
C VAL A 251 -14.59 -2.08 -1.22
N TYR A 252 -14.25 -1.37 -0.17
CA TYR A 252 -14.90 -1.43 1.15
C TYR A 252 -15.96 -0.35 1.24
N ILE A 253 -17.18 -0.73 1.63
CA ILE A 253 -18.29 0.16 1.93
C ILE A 253 -18.57 0.02 3.42
N PHE A 254 -17.93 0.84 4.24
CA PHE A 254 -18.00 0.69 5.70
C PHE A 254 -19.40 0.89 6.29
N GLU A 255 -20.27 1.61 5.58
CA GLU A 255 -21.69 1.75 5.97
C GLU A 255 -22.49 0.44 5.78
N GLU A 256 -22.02 -0.48 4.92
CA GLU A 256 -22.67 -1.77 4.63
C GLU A 256 -22.09 -2.92 5.51
N GLY A 257 -21.09 -2.65 6.34
CA GLY A 257 -20.46 -3.62 7.23
C GLY A 257 -19.02 -3.94 6.88
N ASP A 258 -18.50 -5.07 7.41
CA ASP A 258 -17.12 -5.51 7.30
C ASP A 258 -16.88 -6.42 6.08
N ILE A 259 -17.46 -6.06 4.96
CA ILE A 259 -17.35 -6.78 3.70
C ILE A 259 -16.72 -5.88 2.64
N TYR A 260 -16.05 -6.50 1.68
CA TYR A 260 -15.55 -5.80 0.50
C TYR A 260 -16.00 -6.51 -0.77
N LYS A 261 -16.01 -5.76 -1.87
CA LYS A 261 -16.22 -6.28 -3.21
C LYS A 261 -14.92 -6.26 -3.98
N GLU A 262 -14.60 -7.36 -4.63
CA GLU A 262 -13.44 -7.45 -5.52
C GLU A 262 -13.85 -7.19 -6.96
N TYR A 263 -13.12 -6.29 -7.61
CA TYR A 263 -13.28 -5.96 -9.02
C TYR A 263 -11.95 -6.14 -9.74
N THR A 264 -12.01 -6.34 -11.04
CA THR A 264 -10.84 -6.38 -11.92
C THR A 264 -10.70 -5.06 -12.70
N PHE A 265 -9.57 -4.87 -13.37
CA PHE A 265 -9.38 -3.72 -14.27
C PHE A 265 -10.23 -3.80 -15.56
N GLU A 266 -11.03 -4.83 -15.72
CA GLU A 266 -12.02 -4.97 -16.81
C GLU A 266 -13.43 -4.54 -16.38
N ASP A 267 -13.62 -4.22 -15.11
CA ASP A 267 -14.92 -3.95 -14.53
C ASP A 267 -15.23 -2.45 -14.47
N LYS A 268 -16.51 -2.17 -14.31
CA LYS A 268 -17.06 -0.84 -14.03
C LYS A 268 -17.43 -0.79 -12.55
N ILE A 269 -16.79 0.10 -11.82
CA ILE A 269 -16.92 0.19 -10.37
C ILE A 269 -17.81 1.38 -10.00
N PRO A 270 -18.97 1.14 -9.37
CA PRO A 270 -19.83 2.21 -8.89
C PRO A 270 -19.23 2.88 -7.64
N VAL A 271 -19.30 4.21 -7.57
CA VAL A 271 -18.86 5.01 -6.42
C VAL A 271 -20.06 5.22 -5.48
N ARG A 272 -20.03 4.54 -4.33
CA ARG A 272 -21.16 4.46 -3.40
C ARG A 272 -21.47 5.76 -2.67
N ILE A 273 -20.46 6.58 -2.38
CA ILE A 273 -20.68 7.90 -1.74
C ILE A 273 -21.64 8.79 -2.54
N TRP A 274 -21.84 8.51 -3.83
CA TRP A 274 -22.77 9.19 -4.72
C TRP A 274 -23.95 8.31 -5.15
N ASN A 275 -24.29 7.27 -4.37
CA ASN A 275 -25.40 6.34 -4.64
C ASN A 275 -25.32 5.74 -6.05
N ASP A 276 -24.13 5.28 -6.44
CA ASP A 276 -23.83 4.64 -7.74
C ASP A 276 -24.02 5.51 -8.98
N LYS A 277 -24.28 6.81 -8.82
CA LYS A 277 -24.42 7.73 -9.96
C LYS A 277 -23.11 7.98 -10.71
N CYS A 278 -21.98 7.83 -10.02
CA CYS A 278 -20.66 7.80 -10.62
C CYS A 278 -20.22 6.36 -10.82
N VAL A 279 -19.80 6.03 -12.02
CA VAL A 279 -19.25 4.70 -12.34
C VAL A 279 -17.89 4.89 -12.99
N ILE A 280 -16.87 4.31 -12.40
CA ILE A 280 -15.49 4.34 -12.91
C ILE A 280 -15.27 3.09 -13.78
N ASP A 281 -15.06 3.29 -15.08
CA ASP A 281 -14.64 2.23 -15.98
C ASP A 281 -13.13 2.02 -15.87
N PHE A 282 -12.72 0.91 -15.25
CA PHE A 282 -11.30 0.63 -15.03
C PHE A 282 -10.54 0.29 -16.32
N LYS A 283 -11.24 -0.03 -17.43
CA LYS A 283 -10.59 -0.13 -18.73
C LYS A 283 -9.98 1.19 -19.18
N GLU A 284 -10.67 2.31 -18.92
CA GLU A 284 -10.12 3.64 -19.20
C GLU A 284 -8.84 3.94 -18.42
N ILE A 285 -8.69 3.40 -17.21
CA ILE A 285 -7.46 3.51 -16.41
C ILE A 285 -6.38 2.58 -16.95
N SER A 286 -6.76 1.36 -17.27
CA SER A 286 -5.91 0.28 -17.77
C SER A 286 -5.20 0.63 -19.08
N GLU A 287 -5.84 1.38 -19.96
CA GLU A 287 -5.27 1.84 -21.23
C GLU A 287 -4.12 2.86 -21.06
N TYR A 288 -3.99 3.47 -19.86
CA TYR A 288 -2.95 4.45 -19.55
C TYR A 288 -1.72 3.85 -18.85
N ILE A 289 -1.78 2.59 -18.46
CA ILE A 289 -0.73 1.93 -17.66
C ILE A 289 -0.16 0.71 -18.41
#